data_4db02af319c0f30c78f3916a955c6c0d
#
_entry.id   4db02af319c0f30c78f3916a955c6c0d
#
_cell.length_a   1.000
_cell.length_b   1.000
_cell.length_c   1.000
_cell.angle_alpha   90.00
_cell.angle_beta   90.00
_cell.angle_gamma   90.00
#
_symmetry.space_group_name_H-M   'P 1'
#
loop_
_entity.id
_entity.type
_entity.pdbx_description
1 polymer ?
#
loop_
_entity_poly.entity_id
_entity_poly.type
_entity_poly.pdbx_seq_one_letter_code
_entity_poly.pdbx_strand_id
1 'polypeptide(L)'
;MRACAAIGVVITHVAFQTGHSSGISGRLWGRFDMAVAVFFALSGFLLWRGHAAAARGLRPVPATGHYLRSRVVRIMPAYLVSVVVILALLPDAGGTSLTVWVANLTMTQIYVPLTLTPGLTQMWSLAVEVSFYIALPLLALGARWLPVRARVPVVAVVSLLSLCWGFLAIHTPSGVNPLNWAPAYGCWFGAGMLLAEWAFSPVTRVHRLARRRLPMVALTLAAFLVAASPLAGPEGLTSATVGQFIVRTAMGGVLAWALLAPLVLDRPDTPHRFLASAPMVTLGRWSYGIFIWHLAALDMVFPVIGRFAFTGDMAVVLVLTMVFTVAIAAVSYALVEQPCREKLRGWETRHPLHLSHPEAASDRVAPDGVPGDTPEPEPAVAR
;
A
#
# COMPACT_ATOMS: atom_id res chain seq x y z
N MET A 1 1.43 10.46 -0.88
CA MET A 1 2.22 9.32 -1.39
C MET A 1 1.40 8.29 -2.17
N ARG A 2 0.25 7.77 -1.67
CA ARG A 2 -0.57 6.79 -2.42
C ARG A 2 -0.98 7.27 -3.82
N ALA A 3 -1.34 8.55 -3.98
CA ALA A 3 -1.63 9.13 -5.29
C ALA A 3 -0.42 9.05 -6.24
N CYS A 4 0.75 9.47 -5.77
CA CYS A 4 1.99 9.43 -6.57
C CYS A 4 2.33 7.99 -6.99
N ALA A 5 2.19 7.03 -6.07
CA ALA A 5 2.41 5.62 -6.38
C ALA A 5 1.40 5.08 -7.41
N ALA A 6 0.11 5.42 -7.29
CA ALA A 6 -0.90 5.02 -8.28
C ALA A 6 -0.59 5.58 -9.68
N ILE A 7 -0.22 6.86 -9.77
CA ILE A 7 0.19 7.49 -11.03
C ILE A 7 1.43 6.78 -11.61
N GLY A 8 2.43 6.46 -10.78
CA GLY A 8 3.61 5.71 -11.22
C GLY A 8 3.25 4.36 -11.85
N VAL A 9 2.32 3.62 -11.25
CA VAL A 9 1.84 2.35 -11.82
C VAL A 9 1.14 2.57 -13.17
N VAL A 10 0.34 3.63 -13.32
CA VAL A 10 -0.29 3.94 -14.62
C VAL A 10 0.78 4.25 -15.68
N ILE A 11 1.79 5.06 -15.34
CA ILE A 11 2.88 5.43 -16.26
C ILE A 11 3.60 4.18 -16.79
N THR A 12 3.95 3.22 -15.93
CA THR A 12 4.67 2.01 -16.38
C THR A 12 3.85 1.17 -17.36
N HIS A 13 2.53 1.02 -17.10
CA HIS A 13 1.67 0.23 -17.98
C HIS A 13 1.38 0.93 -19.31
N VAL A 14 1.20 2.25 -19.29
CA VAL A 14 1.07 3.05 -20.52
C VAL A 14 2.37 2.98 -21.35
N ALA A 15 3.53 3.14 -20.71
CA ALA A 15 4.83 3.01 -21.41
C ALA A 15 4.97 1.63 -22.07
N PHE A 16 4.56 0.58 -21.38
CA PHE A 16 4.58 -0.79 -21.91
C PHE A 16 3.64 -0.92 -23.13
N GLN A 17 2.36 -0.57 -22.97
CA GLN A 17 1.38 -0.76 -24.04
C GLN A 17 1.53 0.20 -25.23
N THR A 18 2.29 1.27 -25.08
CA THR A 18 2.63 2.16 -26.21
C THR A 18 3.98 1.84 -26.86
N GLY A 19 4.65 0.76 -26.42
CA GLY A 19 5.95 0.36 -26.98
C GLY A 19 7.14 1.20 -26.51
N HIS A 20 6.96 2.08 -25.50
CA HIS A 20 8.00 2.93 -24.94
C HIS A 20 8.75 2.25 -23.77
N SER A 21 8.79 0.95 -23.71
CA SER A 21 9.50 0.19 -22.66
C SER A 21 10.90 -0.28 -23.08
N SER A 22 11.38 0.08 -24.29
CA SER A 22 12.71 -0.29 -24.80
C SER A 22 13.70 0.87 -24.78
N GLY A 23 15.00 0.56 -24.75
CA GLY A 23 16.07 1.55 -24.71
C GLY A 23 16.23 2.25 -23.35
N ILE A 24 17.08 3.27 -23.29
CA ILE A 24 17.42 3.96 -22.03
C ILE A 24 16.20 4.65 -21.42
N SER A 25 15.42 5.39 -22.21
CA SER A 25 14.20 6.05 -21.75
C SER A 25 13.13 5.03 -21.33
N GLY A 26 13.01 3.93 -22.08
CA GLY A 26 12.06 2.86 -21.78
C GLY A 26 12.35 2.18 -20.44
N ARG A 27 13.62 2.01 -20.09
CA ARG A 27 14.01 1.50 -18.77
C ARG A 27 13.55 2.41 -17.64
N LEU A 28 13.60 3.73 -17.81
CA LEU A 28 13.11 4.67 -16.82
C LEU A 28 11.58 4.57 -16.68
N TRP A 29 10.84 4.58 -17.80
CA TRP A 29 9.39 4.49 -17.78
C TRP A 29 8.89 3.13 -17.25
N GLY A 30 9.49 2.04 -17.69
CA GLY A 30 9.16 0.70 -17.22
C GLY A 30 9.43 0.51 -15.73
N ARG A 31 10.38 1.24 -15.15
CA ARG A 31 10.76 1.09 -13.73
C ARG A 31 9.88 1.88 -12.76
N PHE A 32 8.90 2.61 -13.25
CA PHE A 32 7.83 3.13 -12.38
C PHE A 32 6.97 2.01 -11.74
N ASP A 33 7.16 0.73 -12.15
CA ASP A 33 6.64 -0.45 -11.45
C ASP A 33 7.12 -0.51 -9.98
N MET A 34 8.25 0.12 -9.62
CA MET A 34 8.72 0.31 -8.25
C MET A 34 7.70 1.05 -7.35
N ALA A 35 6.73 1.73 -7.93
CA ALA A 35 5.62 2.32 -7.18
C ALA A 35 4.84 1.29 -6.35
N VAL A 36 4.82 0.00 -6.76
CA VAL A 36 4.23 -1.10 -5.99
C VAL A 36 4.97 -1.29 -4.66
N ALA A 37 6.29 -1.11 -4.63
CA ALA A 37 7.06 -1.17 -3.38
C ALA A 37 6.62 -0.11 -2.37
N VAL A 38 6.23 1.08 -2.85
CA VAL A 38 5.68 2.15 -1.98
C VAL A 38 4.33 1.73 -1.40
N PHE A 39 3.46 1.06 -2.17
CA PHE A 39 2.19 0.54 -1.65
C PHE A 39 2.41 -0.53 -0.57
N PHE A 40 3.31 -1.48 -0.80
CA PHE A 40 3.61 -2.53 0.17
C PHE A 40 4.27 -1.98 1.43
N ALA A 41 5.19 -1.03 1.31
CA ALA A 41 5.79 -0.37 2.47
C ALA A 41 4.76 0.46 3.25
N LEU A 42 3.85 1.17 2.58
CA LEU A 42 2.73 1.85 3.24
C LEU A 42 1.82 0.87 3.98
N SER A 43 1.53 -0.28 3.39
CA SER A 43 0.74 -1.33 4.03
C SER A 43 1.48 -1.91 5.23
N GLY A 44 2.77 -2.23 5.10
CA GLY A 44 3.62 -2.65 6.21
C GLY A 44 3.62 -1.62 7.35
N PHE A 45 3.82 -0.34 7.04
CA PHE A 45 3.82 0.72 8.04
C PHE A 45 2.46 0.87 8.74
N LEU A 46 1.39 1.08 7.97
CA LEU A 46 0.07 1.41 8.51
C LEU A 46 -0.52 0.27 9.36
N LEU A 47 -0.22 -0.96 9.01
CA LEU A 47 -0.75 -2.13 9.70
C LEU A 47 0.11 -2.52 10.90
N TRP A 48 1.44 -2.39 10.79
CA TRP A 48 2.34 -2.74 11.86
C TRP A 48 2.41 -1.70 12.97
N ARG A 49 2.13 -0.41 12.69
CA ARG A 49 2.27 0.67 13.68
C ARG A 49 1.46 0.46 14.97
N GLY A 50 0.28 -0.17 14.88
CA GLY A 50 -0.52 -0.53 16.05
C GLY A 50 0.17 -1.55 16.96
N HIS A 51 0.81 -2.56 16.36
CA HIS A 51 1.58 -3.58 17.07
C HIS A 51 2.89 -3.03 17.64
N ALA A 52 3.54 -2.08 16.92
CA ALA A 52 4.74 -1.41 17.40
C ALA A 52 4.46 -0.51 18.63
N ALA A 53 3.32 0.20 18.62
CA ALA A 53 2.88 1.01 19.75
C ALA A 53 2.48 0.13 20.95
N ALA A 54 1.74 -0.96 20.71
CA ALA A 54 1.32 -1.89 21.75
C ALA A 54 2.52 -2.58 22.45
N ALA A 55 3.56 -2.94 21.70
CA ALA A 55 4.78 -3.52 22.28
C ALA A 55 5.52 -2.57 23.23
N ARG A 56 5.22 -1.27 23.16
CA ARG A 56 5.80 -0.21 24.03
C ARG A 56 4.81 0.26 25.10
N GLY A 57 3.65 -0.39 25.25
CA GLY A 57 2.63 -0.02 26.21
C GLY A 57 1.87 1.28 25.88
N LEU A 58 2.05 1.83 24.67
CA LEU A 58 1.44 3.11 24.28
C LEU A 58 -0.03 2.98 23.83
N ARG A 59 -0.44 1.78 23.44
CA ARG A 59 -1.80 1.49 22.97
C ARG A 59 -2.15 0.02 23.22
N PRO A 60 -3.43 -0.33 23.30
CA PRO A 60 -3.86 -1.73 23.35
C PRO A 60 -3.48 -2.48 22.08
N VAL A 61 -3.35 -3.79 22.18
CA VAL A 61 -3.06 -4.67 21.03
C VAL A 61 -4.25 -4.62 20.06
N PRO A 62 -4.01 -4.40 18.76
CA PRO A 62 -5.08 -4.40 17.76
C PRO A 62 -5.86 -5.73 17.75
N ALA A 63 -7.19 -5.65 17.80
CA ALA A 63 -8.06 -6.83 17.73
C ALA A 63 -8.05 -7.40 16.29
N THR A 64 -7.66 -8.67 16.14
CA THR A 64 -7.53 -9.35 14.84
C THR A 64 -8.84 -9.34 14.04
N GLY A 65 -9.99 -9.58 14.68
CA GLY A 65 -11.28 -9.60 14.01
C GLY A 65 -11.68 -8.22 13.44
N HIS A 66 -11.48 -7.14 14.19
CA HIS A 66 -11.70 -5.78 13.72
C HIS A 66 -10.77 -5.44 12.55
N TYR A 67 -9.49 -5.81 12.68
CA TYR A 67 -8.49 -5.62 11.64
C TYR A 67 -8.89 -6.30 10.33
N LEU A 68 -9.18 -7.62 10.35
CA LEU A 68 -9.52 -8.38 9.14
C LEU A 68 -10.81 -7.85 8.50
N ARG A 69 -11.86 -7.59 9.27
CA ARG A 69 -13.13 -7.02 8.79
C ARG A 69 -12.91 -5.67 8.11
N SER A 70 -12.11 -4.79 8.72
CA SER A 70 -11.76 -3.50 8.14
C SER A 70 -11.01 -3.63 6.80
N ARG A 71 -10.15 -4.66 6.64
CA ARG A 71 -9.45 -4.92 5.37
C ARG A 71 -10.39 -5.47 4.31
N VAL A 72 -11.22 -6.44 4.66
CA VAL A 72 -12.22 -7.01 3.73
C VAL A 72 -13.13 -5.92 3.20
N VAL A 73 -13.77 -5.13 4.06
CA VAL A 73 -14.69 -4.06 3.61
C VAL A 73 -13.98 -2.97 2.81
N ARG A 74 -12.69 -2.75 3.05
CA ARG A 74 -11.90 -1.78 2.29
C ARG A 74 -11.57 -2.22 0.88
N ILE A 75 -11.35 -3.54 0.65
CA ILE A 75 -10.78 -4.06 -0.59
C ILE A 75 -11.83 -4.81 -1.40
N MET A 76 -12.50 -5.79 -0.79
CA MET A 76 -13.34 -6.75 -1.51
C MET A 76 -14.48 -6.12 -2.33
N PRO A 77 -15.24 -5.11 -1.83
CA PRO A 77 -16.39 -4.63 -2.60
C PRO A 77 -16.02 -4.08 -3.98
N ALA A 78 -15.06 -3.14 -4.04
CA ALA A 78 -14.66 -2.56 -5.32
C ALA A 78 -13.84 -3.54 -6.17
N TYR A 79 -13.06 -4.43 -5.54
CA TYR A 79 -12.36 -5.49 -6.24
C TYR A 79 -13.33 -6.44 -6.96
N LEU A 80 -14.33 -6.97 -6.27
CA LEU A 80 -15.30 -7.89 -6.88
C LEU A 80 -16.06 -7.24 -8.02
N VAL A 81 -16.48 -5.97 -7.83
CA VAL A 81 -17.12 -5.21 -8.92
C VAL A 81 -16.18 -5.08 -10.12
N SER A 82 -14.91 -4.72 -9.90
CA SER A 82 -13.95 -4.58 -11.01
C SER A 82 -13.69 -5.91 -11.72
N VAL A 83 -13.54 -7.02 -11.00
CA VAL A 83 -13.35 -8.34 -11.60
C VAL A 83 -14.57 -8.73 -12.46
N VAL A 84 -15.78 -8.59 -11.91
CA VAL A 84 -17.01 -8.93 -12.65
C VAL A 84 -17.17 -8.06 -13.89
N VAL A 85 -16.99 -6.75 -13.76
CA VAL A 85 -17.15 -5.82 -14.90
C VAL A 85 -16.09 -6.09 -15.97
N ILE A 86 -14.85 -6.29 -15.60
CA ILE A 86 -13.75 -6.51 -16.55
C ILE A 86 -13.93 -7.86 -17.26
N LEU A 87 -14.17 -8.94 -16.53
CA LEU A 87 -14.34 -10.27 -17.15
C LEU A 87 -15.61 -10.40 -18.01
N ALA A 88 -16.66 -9.62 -17.67
CA ALA A 88 -17.91 -9.65 -18.43
C ALA A 88 -17.93 -8.72 -19.65
N LEU A 89 -17.22 -7.58 -19.58
CA LEU A 89 -17.40 -6.50 -20.56
C LEU A 89 -16.13 -6.18 -21.37
N LEU A 90 -14.92 -6.51 -20.88
CA LEU A 90 -13.71 -6.22 -21.63
C LEU A 90 -13.56 -7.25 -22.76
N PRO A 91 -13.46 -6.82 -24.05
CA PRO A 91 -13.39 -7.74 -25.19
C PRO A 91 -12.25 -8.79 -25.07
N ASP A 92 -11.07 -8.34 -24.65
CA ASP A 92 -9.88 -9.18 -24.51
C ASP A 92 -9.95 -10.16 -23.31
N ALA A 93 -10.90 -9.97 -22.41
CA ALA A 93 -11.20 -10.89 -21.31
C ALA A 93 -12.41 -11.77 -21.58
N GLY A 94 -13.08 -11.59 -22.73
CA GLY A 94 -14.26 -12.37 -23.12
C GLY A 94 -13.99 -13.86 -23.31
N GLY A 95 -14.97 -14.71 -22.93
CA GLY A 95 -14.87 -16.17 -23.11
C GLY A 95 -13.91 -16.88 -22.13
N THR A 96 -13.49 -16.23 -21.05
CA THR A 96 -12.62 -16.82 -20.04
C THR A 96 -13.29 -18.00 -19.32
N SER A 97 -12.48 -19.00 -18.97
CA SER A 97 -12.95 -20.23 -18.29
C SER A 97 -13.46 -19.91 -16.86
N LEU A 98 -14.29 -20.83 -16.34
CA LEU A 98 -14.73 -20.78 -14.93
C LEU A 98 -13.55 -20.73 -13.96
N THR A 99 -12.43 -21.40 -14.28
CA THR A 99 -11.19 -21.34 -13.49
C THR A 99 -10.65 -19.93 -13.36
N VAL A 100 -10.63 -19.16 -14.47
CA VAL A 100 -10.21 -17.73 -14.45
C VAL A 100 -11.14 -16.89 -13.58
N TRP A 101 -12.46 -17.10 -13.72
CA TRP A 101 -13.44 -16.40 -12.88
C TRP A 101 -13.23 -16.68 -11.39
N VAL A 102 -13.16 -17.96 -11.01
CA VAL A 102 -13.01 -18.35 -9.60
C VAL A 102 -11.67 -17.85 -9.06
N ALA A 103 -10.57 -18.04 -9.79
CA ALA A 103 -9.25 -17.62 -9.34
C ALA A 103 -9.18 -16.08 -9.11
N ASN A 104 -9.75 -15.28 -10.00
CA ASN A 104 -9.78 -13.82 -9.84
C ASN A 104 -10.76 -13.39 -8.74
N LEU A 105 -11.96 -13.97 -8.65
CA LEU A 105 -12.90 -13.61 -7.57
C LEU A 105 -12.37 -13.95 -6.17
N THR A 106 -11.57 -15.00 -6.04
CA THR A 106 -10.97 -15.43 -4.76
C THR A 106 -9.57 -14.87 -4.49
N MET A 107 -9.03 -14.01 -5.36
CA MET A 107 -7.65 -13.49 -5.30
C MET A 107 -6.56 -14.56 -5.31
N THR A 108 -6.83 -15.72 -5.92
CA THR A 108 -5.88 -16.83 -6.04
C THR A 108 -5.18 -16.91 -7.40
N GLN A 109 -5.37 -15.92 -8.26
CA GLN A 109 -4.85 -15.87 -9.64
C GLN A 109 -3.32 -15.95 -9.75
N ILE A 110 -2.57 -15.71 -8.67
CA ILE A 110 -1.10 -15.88 -8.64
C ILE A 110 -0.67 -17.31 -8.27
N TYR A 111 -1.62 -18.14 -7.85
CA TYR A 111 -1.39 -19.53 -7.43
C TYR A 111 -1.97 -20.55 -8.41
N VAL A 112 -2.85 -20.10 -9.31
CA VAL A 112 -3.52 -20.96 -10.30
C VAL A 112 -2.95 -20.64 -11.68
N PRO A 113 -2.54 -21.68 -12.48
CA PRO A 113 -1.94 -21.46 -13.79
C PRO A 113 -2.85 -20.68 -14.74
N LEU A 114 -2.25 -19.79 -15.53
CA LEU A 114 -2.90 -19.08 -16.65
C LEU A 114 -4.19 -18.33 -16.30
N THR A 115 -4.28 -17.80 -15.07
CA THR A 115 -5.46 -17.06 -14.61
C THR A 115 -5.24 -15.54 -14.48
N LEU A 116 -4.01 -15.07 -14.74
CA LEU A 116 -3.74 -13.65 -14.95
C LEU A 116 -4.22 -13.28 -16.36
N THR A 117 -5.31 -12.52 -16.45
CA THR A 117 -5.99 -12.18 -17.73
C THR A 117 -5.84 -10.69 -18.04
N PRO A 118 -5.95 -10.27 -19.33
CA PRO A 118 -5.98 -8.85 -19.72
C PRO A 118 -6.94 -8.02 -18.86
N GLY A 119 -6.61 -6.77 -18.62
CA GLY A 119 -7.37 -5.87 -17.74
C GLY A 119 -7.24 -6.15 -16.24
N LEU A 120 -6.79 -7.35 -15.83
CA LEU A 120 -6.63 -7.77 -14.43
C LEU A 120 -5.19 -8.15 -14.05
N THR A 121 -4.24 -8.07 -14.97
CA THR A 121 -2.85 -8.51 -14.70
C THR A 121 -2.21 -7.81 -13.53
N GLN A 122 -2.48 -6.50 -13.30
CA GLN A 122 -1.97 -5.72 -12.17
C GLN A 122 -2.44 -6.26 -10.82
N MET A 123 -3.53 -7.03 -10.79
CA MET A 123 -4.10 -7.59 -9.55
C MET A 123 -3.20 -8.64 -8.87
N TRP A 124 -2.12 -9.07 -9.53
CA TRP A 124 -1.12 -9.93 -8.90
C TRP A 124 -0.59 -9.33 -7.60
N SER A 125 -0.31 -8.02 -7.59
CA SER A 125 0.23 -7.33 -6.42
C SER A 125 -0.82 -7.17 -5.31
N LEU A 126 -2.09 -7.04 -5.66
CA LEU A 126 -3.18 -7.01 -4.68
C LEU A 126 -3.35 -8.39 -4.01
N ALA A 127 -3.21 -9.50 -4.76
CA ALA A 127 -3.21 -10.84 -4.19
C ALA A 127 -2.03 -11.05 -3.22
N VAL A 128 -0.84 -10.51 -3.55
CA VAL A 128 0.32 -10.47 -2.65
C VAL A 128 0.01 -9.67 -1.39
N GLU A 129 -0.61 -8.50 -1.54
CA GLU A 129 -0.96 -7.63 -0.40
C GLU A 129 -1.98 -8.30 0.53
N VAL A 130 -2.99 -8.97 -0.02
CA VAL A 130 -3.99 -9.73 0.76
C VAL A 130 -3.35 -10.92 1.46
N SER A 131 -2.42 -11.62 0.83
CA SER A 131 -1.65 -12.70 1.46
C SER A 131 -0.86 -12.18 2.68
N PHE A 132 -0.25 -10.99 2.56
CA PHE A 132 0.38 -10.32 3.70
C PHE A 132 -0.64 -9.96 4.79
N TYR A 133 -1.84 -9.51 4.44
CA TYR A 133 -2.88 -9.19 5.43
C TYR A 133 -3.32 -10.41 6.24
N ILE A 134 -3.39 -11.56 5.60
CA ILE A 134 -3.70 -12.83 6.27
C ILE A 134 -2.54 -13.27 7.17
N ALA A 135 -1.30 -13.09 6.72
CA ALA A 135 -0.11 -13.46 7.49
C ALA A 135 0.17 -12.51 8.67
N LEU A 136 -0.26 -11.25 8.59
CA LEU A 136 0.08 -10.22 9.58
C LEU A 136 -0.29 -10.59 11.04
N PRO A 137 -1.47 -11.15 11.36
CA PRO A 137 -1.79 -11.58 12.72
C PRO A 137 -0.82 -12.61 13.28
N LEU A 138 -0.35 -13.55 12.44
CA LEU A 138 0.64 -14.56 12.82
C LEU A 138 2.01 -13.92 13.07
N LEU A 139 2.44 -13.02 12.20
CA LEU A 139 3.68 -12.25 12.38
C LEU A 139 3.62 -11.41 13.66
N ALA A 140 2.48 -10.77 13.93
CA ALA A 140 2.27 -9.99 15.14
C ALA A 140 2.26 -10.88 16.41
N LEU A 141 1.67 -12.06 16.33
CA LEU A 141 1.68 -13.04 17.43
C LEU A 141 3.12 -13.49 17.75
N GLY A 142 3.90 -13.87 16.74
CA GLY A 142 5.31 -14.22 16.93
C GLY A 142 6.14 -13.06 17.50
N ALA A 143 5.87 -11.82 17.03
CA ALA A 143 6.57 -10.64 17.52
C ALA A 143 6.23 -10.24 18.96
N ARG A 144 5.16 -10.77 19.58
CA ARG A 144 4.86 -10.51 21.01
C ARG A 144 5.93 -11.04 21.95
N TRP A 145 6.60 -12.12 21.57
CA TRP A 145 7.66 -12.74 22.34
C TRP A 145 9.00 -12.00 22.26
N LEU A 146 9.11 -11.03 21.32
CA LEU A 146 10.34 -10.28 21.12
C LEU A 146 10.42 -9.08 22.08
N PRO A 147 11.51 -8.92 22.83
CA PRO A 147 11.76 -7.69 23.57
C PRO A 147 11.84 -6.51 22.59
N VAL A 148 11.41 -5.33 23.03
CA VAL A 148 11.36 -4.12 22.17
C VAL A 148 12.68 -3.85 21.44
N ARG A 149 13.81 -4.05 22.10
CA ARG A 149 15.16 -3.89 21.53
C ARG A 149 15.48 -4.84 20.37
N ALA A 150 14.89 -6.03 20.35
CA ALA A 150 15.12 -7.04 19.32
C ALA A 150 14.19 -6.88 18.10
N ARG A 151 13.09 -6.11 18.20
CA ARG A 151 12.10 -5.99 17.12
C ARG A 151 12.67 -5.40 15.84
N VAL A 152 13.43 -4.29 15.92
CA VAL A 152 14.06 -3.68 14.75
C VAL A 152 15.03 -4.64 14.06
N PRO A 153 16.04 -5.23 14.76
CA PRO A 153 16.97 -6.15 14.11
C PRO A 153 16.26 -7.40 13.56
N VAL A 154 15.28 -7.96 14.25
CA VAL A 154 14.54 -9.15 13.75
C VAL A 154 13.74 -8.80 12.49
N VAL A 155 12.99 -7.70 12.48
CA VAL A 155 12.27 -7.27 11.28
C VAL A 155 13.24 -7.01 10.13
N ALA A 156 14.39 -6.39 10.38
CA ALA A 156 15.42 -6.16 9.36
C ALA A 156 15.98 -7.47 8.80
N VAL A 157 16.34 -8.41 9.67
CA VAL A 157 16.87 -9.73 9.25
C VAL A 157 15.82 -10.50 8.44
N VAL A 158 14.59 -10.61 8.92
CA VAL A 158 13.51 -11.31 8.20
C VAL A 158 13.25 -10.65 6.85
N SER A 159 13.26 -9.32 6.79
CA SER A 159 13.11 -8.57 5.53
C SER A 159 14.24 -8.85 4.54
N LEU A 160 15.47 -8.93 5.00
CA LEU A 160 16.63 -9.27 4.17
C LEU A 160 16.60 -10.74 3.73
N LEU A 161 16.24 -11.65 4.62
CA LEU A 161 16.10 -13.07 4.30
C LEU A 161 15.02 -13.33 3.25
N SER A 162 13.97 -12.49 3.18
CA SER A 162 12.96 -12.59 2.12
C SER A 162 13.53 -12.43 0.71
N LEU A 163 14.65 -11.73 0.55
CA LEU A 163 15.34 -11.61 -0.73
C LEU A 163 15.91 -12.96 -1.22
N CYS A 164 16.15 -13.90 -0.31
CA CYS A 164 16.62 -15.25 -0.64
C CYS A 164 15.49 -16.16 -1.16
N TRP A 165 14.24 -15.69 -1.17
CA TRP A 165 13.08 -16.48 -1.64
C TRP A 165 13.28 -17.07 -3.04
N GLY A 166 13.90 -16.30 -3.94
CA GLY A 166 14.16 -16.72 -5.31
C GLY A 166 15.14 -17.89 -5.48
N PHE A 167 15.92 -18.24 -4.42
CA PHE A 167 16.81 -19.40 -4.43
C PHE A 167 16.12 -20.70 -4.01
N LEU A 168 14.90 -20.60 -3.49
CA LEU A 168 14.16 -21.80 -3.12
C LEU A 168 13.64 -22.50 -4.40
N ALA A 169 14.01 -23.75 -4.55
CA ALA A 169 13.55 -24.58 -5.68
C ALA A 169 12.10 -25.04 -5.48
N ILE A 170 11.16 -24.11 -5.60
CA ILE A 170 9.74 -24.39 -5.46
C ILE A 170 9.20 -24.89 -6.80
N HIS A 171 8.81 -26.15 -6.82
CA HIS A 171 8.18 -26.74 -8.00
C HIS A 171 6.73 -26.29 -8.08
N THR A 172 6.39 -25.61 -9.15
CA THR A 172 5.04 -25.12 -9.43
C THR A 172 4.58 -25.61 -10.81
N PRO A 173 3.27 -25.73 -11.03
CA PRO A 173 2.75 -25.97 -12.38
C PRO A 173 3.21 -24.89 -13.36
N SER A 174 3.32 -25.21 -14.64
CA SER A 174 3.65 -24.25 -15.69
C SER A 174 2.66 -23.08 -15.67
N GLY A 175 3.17 -21.85 -15.75
CA GLY A 175 2.34 -20.64 -15.68
C GLY A 175 2.13 -20.07 -14.27
N VAL A 176 2.64 -20.72 -13.21
CA VAL A 176 2.71 -20.16 -11.85
C VAL A 176 4.13 -19.72 -11.54
N ASN A 177 4.31 -18.44 -11.23
CA ASN A 177 5.62 -17.88 -10.86
C ASN A 177 5.70 -17.66 -9.33
N PRO A 178 6.51 -18.45 -8.60
CA PRO A 178 6.68 -18.28 -7.14
C PRO A 178 7.26 -16.91 -6.74
N LEU A 179 7.91 -16.21 -7.66
CA LEU A 179 8.40 -14.85 -7.42
C LEU A 179 7.26 -13.83 -7.32
N ASN A 180 6.03 -14.19 -7.70
CA ASN A 180 4.84 -13.36 -7.48
C ASN A 180 4.16 -13.63 -6.13
N TRP A 181 4.75 -14.42 -5.24
CA TRP A 181 4.17 -14.72 -3.94
C TRP A 181 4.64 -13.74 -2.85
N ALA A 182 3.83 -13.59 -1.80
CA ALA A 182 4.08 -12.59 -0.75
C ALA A 182 5.48 -12.67 -0.09
N PRO A 183 6.08 -13.84 0.17
CA PRO A 183 7.41 -13.90 0.77
C PRO A 183 8.49 -13.25 -0.10
N ALA A 184 8.38 -13.29 -1.42
CA ALA A 184 9.33 -12.67 -2.35
C ALA A 184 9.43 -11.15 -2.19
N TYR A 185 8.36 -10.52 -1.67
CA TYR A 185 8.26 -9.07 -1.44
C TYR A 185 8.34 -8.69 0.05
N GLY A 186 8.74 -9.61 0.92
CA GLY A 186 8.84 -9.39 2.35
C GLY A 186 9.67 -8.17 2.73
N CYS A 187 10.73 -7.86 1.97
CA CYS A 187 11.55 -6.66 2.20
C CYS A 187 10.79 -5.34 1.94
N TRP A 188 9.80 -5.31 1.04
CA TRP A 188 8.99 -4.12 0.79
C TRP A 188 8.02 -3.84 1.94
N PHE A 189 7.33 -4.88 2.43
CA PHE A 189 6.50 -4.76 3.64
C PHE A 189 7.36 -4.45 4.86
N GLY A 190 8.53 -5.11 4.99
CA GLY A 190 9.48 -4.92 6.06
C GLY A 190 10.06 -3.52 6.14
N ALA A 191 10.29 -2.85 5.00
CA ALA A 191 10.68 -1.45 4.96
C ALA A 191 9.66 -0.55 5.69
N GLY A 192 8.37 -0.80 5.48
CA GLY A 192 7.29 -0.12 6.20
C GLY A 192 7.19 -0.53 7.68
N MET A 193 7.35 -1.82 7.99
CA MET A 193 7.36 -2.31 9.37
C MET A 193 8.50 -1.71 10.19
N LEU A 194 9.69 -1.57 9.61
CA LEU A 194 10.83 -0.88 10.22
C LEU A 194 10.52 0.58 10.53
N LEU A 195 9.89 1.30 9.59
CA LEU A 195 9.45 2.67 9.83
C LEU A 195 8.46 2.75 11.00
N ALA A 196 7.55 1.77 11.11
CA ALA A 196 6.61 1.70 12.21
C ALA A 196 7.30 1.45 13.57
N GLU A 197 8.32 0.61 13.61
CA GLU A 197 9.11 0.40 14.83
C GLU A 197 9.88 1.67 15.22
N TRP A 198 10.51 2.35 14.25
CA TRP A 198 11.23 3.60 14.54
C TRP A 198 10.29 4.74 14.94
N ALA A 199 9.08 4.83 14.38
CA ALA A 199 8.13 5.89 14.72
C ALA A 199 7.79 5.97 16.23
N PHE A 200 7.95 4.86 16.96
CA PHE A 200 7.73 4.76 18.41
C PHE A 200 9.01 4.50 19.20
N SER A 201 10.18 4.69 18.61
CA SER A 201 11.46 4.56 19.27
C SER A 201 12.10 5.92 19.61
N PRO A 202 13.02 6.00 20.56
CA PRO A 202 13.81 7.21 20.80
C PRO A 202 14.53 7.67 19.54
N VAL A 203 14.83 8.96 19.46
CA VAL A 203 15.49 9.57 18.29
C VAL A 203 16.88 8.99 18.10
N THR A 204 17.11 8.31 16.99
CA THR A 204 18.37 7.66 16.60
C THR A 204 19.06 8.38 15.43
N ARG A 205 20.19 7.85 14.98
CA ARG A 205 20.86 8.33 13.75
C ARG A 205 19.95 8.20 12.52
N VAL A 206 19.09 7.16 12.49
CA VAL A 206 18.12 6.94 11.40
C VAL A 206 17.14 8.11 11.32
N HIS A 207 16.59 8.57 12.43
CA HIS A 207 15.69 9.74 12.45
C HIS A 207 16.40 11.00 11.95
N ARG A 208 17.65 11.22 12.37
CA ARG A 208 18.45 12.38 11.93
C ARG A 208 18.72 12.35 10.42
N LEU A 209 18.98 11.16 9.87
CA LEU A 209 19.17 10.98 8.43
C LEU A 209 17.85 11.18 7.67
N ALA A 210 16.76 10.56 8.12
CA ALA A 210 15.44 10.66 7.49
C ALA A 210 14.93 12.11 7.40
N ARG A 211 15.26 12.97 8.37
CA ARG A 211 14.91 14.41 8.38
C ARG A 211 15.67 15.22 7.32
N ARG A 212 16.75 14.69 6.75
CA ARG A 212 17.52 15.36 5.71
C ARG A 212 16.96 15.02 4.34
N ARG A 213 16.18 15.96 3.76
CA ARG A 213 15.49 15.74 2.48
C ARG A 213 16.43 15.39 1.35
N LEU A 214 17.55 16.11 1.20
CA LEU A 214 18.49 15.91 0.09
C LEU A 214 19.11 14.50 0.07
N PRO A 215 19.67 13.94 1.16
CA PRO A 215 20.11 12.55 1.19
C PRO A 215 19.00 11.54 0.86
N MET A 216 17.75 11.78 1.29
CA MET A 216 16.63 10.88 1.01
C MET A 216 16.23 10.92 -0.46
N VAL A 217 16.20 12.10 -1.07
CA VAL A 217 16.00 12.24 -2.52
C VAL A 217 17.13 11.58 -3.29
N ALA A 218 18.38 11.82 -2.91
CA ALA A 218 19.55 11.20 -3.55
C ALA A 218 19.50 9.67 -3.45
N LEU A 219 19.14 9.12 -2.28
CA LEU A 219 18.98 7.68 -2.08
C LEU A 219 17.84 7.11 -2.92
N THR A 220 16.72 7.81 -3.01
CA THR A 220 15.57 7.43 -3.85
C THR A 220 15.98 7.37 -5.31
N LEU A 221 16.67 8.41 -5.82
CA LEU A 221 17.13 8.47 -7.21
C LEU A 221 18.19 7.40 -7.49
N ALA A 222 19.15 7.19 -6.60
CA ALA A 222 20.15 6.15 -6.74
C ALA A 222 19.51 4.74 -6.79
N ALA A 223 18.58 4.44 -5.89
CA ALA A 223 17.86 3.18 -5.89
C ALA A 223 17.03 2.99 -7.16
N PHE A 224 16.36 4.05 -7.64
CA PHE A 224 15.61 4.02 -8.89
C PHE A 224 16.51 3.78 -10.11
N LEU A 225 17.65 4.47 -10.20
CA LEU A 225 18.59 4.31 -11.30
C LEU A 225 19.23 2.91 -11.32
N VAL A 226 19.60 2.37 -10.15
CA VAL A 226 20.07 0.98 -10.05
C VAL A 226 18.96 0.01 -10.48
N ALA A 227 17.71 0.23 -10.05
CA ALA A 227 16.58 -0.59 -10.48
C ALA A 227 16.30 -0.45 -11.99
N ALA A 228 16.58 0.69 -12.61
CA ALA A 228 16.46 0.93 -14.06
C ALA A 228 17.67 0.43 -14.86
N SER A 229 18.73 -0.05 -14.21
CA SER A 229 19.92 -0.59 -14.86
C SER A 229 19.75 -2.08 -15.24
N PRO A 230 20.62 -2.63 -16.12
CA PRO A 230 20.62 -4.05 -16.44
C PRO A 230 20.83 -4.97 -15.24
N LEU A 231 21.36 -4.46 -14.12
CA LEU A 231 21.56 -5.21 -12.88
C LEU A 231 20.23 -5.71 -12.27
N ALA A 232 19.14 -4.98 -12.49
CA ALA A 232 17.80 -5.33 -12.00
C ALA A 232 16.94 -6.10 -13.03
N GLY A 233 17.54 -6.43 -14.17
CA GLY A 233 16.91 -7.23 -15.21
C GLY A 233 16.14 -6.40 -16.25
N PRO A 234 15.57 -7.09 -17.23
CA PRO A 234 14.80 -6.49 -18.30
C PRO A 234 13.46 -5.93 -17.78
N GLU A 235 12.86 -5.05 -18.54
CA GLU A 235 11.51 -4.55 -18.39
C GLU A 235 10.50 -5.45 -19.11
N GLY A 236 9.23 -5.32 -18.74
CA GLY A 236 8.12 -6.03 -19.39
C GLY A 236 8.01 -7.49 -18.97
N LEU A 237 7.68 -8.35 -19.93
CA LEU A 237 7.35 -9.76 -19.69
C LEU A 237 8.56 -10.70 -19.70
N THR A 238 9.75 -10.21 -20.00
CA THR A 238 10.97 -11.02 -20.03
C THR A 238 11.36 -11.45 -18.61
N SER A 239 11.61 -12.73 -18.42
CA SER A 239 11.98 -13.27 -17.11
C SER A 239 13.33 -12.74 -16.64
N ALA A 240 13.38 -12.17 -15.44
CA ALA A 240 14.61 -11.79 -14.78
C ALA A 240 15.28 -13.03 -14.14
N THR A 241 16.61 -13.04 -14.09
CA THR A 241 17.33 -14.01 -13.28
C THR A 241 17.06 -13.77 -11.78
N VAL A 242 17.33 -14.78 -10.93
CA VAL A 242 17.15 -14.64 -9.46
C VAL A 242 17.96 -13.46 -8.92
N GLY A 243 19.21 -13.29 -9.37
CA GLY A 243 20.05 -12.17 -8.95
C GLY A 243 19.47 -10.82 -9.34
N GLN A 244 18.97 -10.68 -10.56
CA GLN A 244 18.30 -9.47 -11.05
C GLN A 244 17.01 -9.18 -10.26
N PHE A 245 16.23 -10.22 -9.97
CA PHE A 245 15.04 -10.09 -9.12
C PHE A 245 15.41 -9.57 -7.71
N ILE A 246 16.48 -10.10 -7.10
CA ILE A 246 16.97 -9.66 -5.78
C ILE A 246 17.36 -8.17 -5.84
N VAL A 247 18.16 -7.76 -6.82
CA VAL A 247 18.57 -6.35 -6.96
C VAL A 247 17.33 -5.45 -7.11
N ARG A 248 16.41 -5.80 -8.00
CA ARG A 248 15.17 -5.05 -8.23
C ARG A 248 14.35 -4.93 -6.94
N THR A 249 14.15 -6.03 -6.24
CA THR A 249 13.34 -6.07 -5.03
C THR A 249 14.02 -5.33 -3.87
N ALA A 250 15.34 -5.47 -3.71
CA ALA A 250 16.08 -4.72 -2.71
C ALA A 250 16.03 -3.19 -2.97
N MET A 251 16.24 -2.78 -4.22
CA MET A 251 16.16 -1.35 -4.59
C MET A 251 14.76 -0.78 -4.41
N GLY A 252 13.70 -1.56 -4.70
CA GLY A 252 12.32 -1.17 -4.39
C GLY A 252 12.10 -0.93 -2.90
N GLY A 253 12.63 -1.79 -2.04
CA GLY A 253 12.59 -1.62 -0.58
C GLY A 253 13.31 -0.36 -0.11
N VAL A 254 14.52 -0.11 -0.63
CA VAL A 254 15.30 1.12 -0.33
C VAL A 254 14.57 2.37 -0.80
N LEU A 255 14.06 2.36 -2.03
CA LEU A 255 13.31 3.47 -2.62
C LEU A 255 12.06 3.79 -1.77
N ALA A 256 11.26 2.79 -1.46
CA ALA A 256 10.05 2.96 -0.68
C ALA A 256 10.37 3.49 0.73
N TRP A 257 11.41 2.94 1.37
CA TRP A 257 11.88 3.42 2.66
C TRP A 257 12.34 4.88 2.60
N ALA A 258 13.17 5.23 1.62
CA ALA A 258 13.70 6.59 1.47
C ALA A 258 12.61 7.64 1.19
N LEU A 259 11.55 7.27 0.44
CA LEU A 259 10.39 8.13 0.19
C LEU A 259 9.50 8.31 1.42
N LEU A 260 9.33 7.26 2.24
CA LEU A 260 8.41 7.28 3.37
C LEU A 260 9.07 7.76 4.67
N ALA A 261 10.37 7.53 4.86
CA ALA A 261 11.07 7.87 6.09
C ALA A 261 10.97 9.37 6.47
N PRO A 262 11.11 10.34 5.54
CA PRO A 262 10.91 11.75 5.86
C PRO A 262 9.49 12.09 6.30
N LEU A 263 8.49 11.33 5.81
CA LEU A 263 7.08 11.57 6.13
C LEU A 263 6.68 10.98 7.49
N VAL A 264 7.38 9.93 7.92
CA VAL A 264 7.07 9.17 9.15
C VAL A 264 7.91 9.63 10.33
N LEU A 265 9.21 9.93 10.09
CA LEU A 265 10.21 10.15 11.14
C LEU A 265 10.59 11.64 11.31
N ASP A 266 9.99 12.52 10.53
CA ASP A 266 10.18 13.99 10.69
C ASP A 266 9.42 14.51 11.92
N ARG A 267 9.60 15.81 12.19
CA ARG A 267 8.88 16.48 13.26
C ARG A 267 7.39 16.57 12.91
N PRO A 268 6.48 16.43 13.88
CA PRO A 268 5.04 16.46 13.63
C PRO A 268 4.55 17.69 12.85
N ASP A 269 5.21 18.84 13.08
CA ASP A 269 4.81 20.13 12.51
C ASP A 269 5.44 20.42 11.14
N THR A 270 6.17 19.48 10.54
CA THR A 270 6.79 19.70 9.23
C THR A 270 5.73 19.77 8.13
N PRO A 271 5.61 20.90 7.41
CA PRO A 271 4.58 21.03 6.38
C PRO A 271 4.94 20.25 5.12
N HIS A 272 4.02 19.42 4.65
CA HIS A 272 4.11 18.70 3.37
C HIS A 272 3.10 19.26 2.36
N ARG A 273 3.24 20.54 1.99
CA ARG A 273 2.26 21.33 1.22
C ARG A 273 1.76 20.61 -0.04
N PHE A 274 2.66 19.99 -0.83
CA PHE A 274 2.28 19.27 -2.04
C PHE A 274 1.41 18.04 -1.72
N LEU A 275 1.88 17.18 -0.79
CA LEU A 275 1.18 15.93 -0.45
C LEU A 275 -0.11 16.17 0.34
N ALA A 276 -0.21 17.31 1.04
CA ALA A 276 -1.38 17.73 1.80
C ALA A 276 -2.35 18.58 0.97
N SER A 277 -2.03 18.88 -0.29
CA SER A 277 -2.94 19.65 -1.17
C SER A 277 -4.23 18.88 -1.43
N ALA A 278 -5.34 19.60 -1.61
CA ALA A 278 -6.64 18.99 -1.83
C ALA A 278 -6.68 17.99 -3.02
N PRO A 279 -6.05 18.28 -4.18
CA PRO A 279 -5.97 17.30 -5.26
C PRO A 279 -5.23 16.02 -4.87
N MET A 280 -4.07 16.13 -4.19
CA MET A 280 -3.27 14.97 -3.78
C MET A 280 -3.99 14.13 -2.71
N VAL A 281 -4.71 14.76 -1.80
CA VAL A 281 -5.55 14.05 -0.81
C VAL A 281 -6.69 13.32 -1.48
N THR A 282 -7.38 13.97 -2.43
CA THR A 282 -8.50 13.37 -3.19
C THR A 282 -8.04 12.20 -4.04
N LEU A 283 -6.98 12.36 -4.85
CA LEU A 283 -6.37 11.27 -5.60
C LEU A 283 -5.86 10.14 -4.68
N GLY A 284 -5.37 10.50 -3.50
CA GLY A 284 -4.97 9.53 -2.48
C GLY A 284 -6.13 8.70 -1.92
N ARG A 285 -7.33 9.27 -1.83
CA ARG A 285 -8.57 8.55 -1.48
C ARG A 285 -8.99 7.60 -2.59
N TRP A 286 -8.91 8.03 -3.84
CA TRP A 286 -9.25 7.24 -5.02
C TRP A 286 -8.14 6.31 -5.51
N SER A 287 -6.94 6.35 -4.89
CA SER A 287 -5.75 5.61 -5.33
C SER A 287 -5.98 4.10 -5.48
N TYR A 288 -6.88 3.53 -4.69
CA TYR A 288 -7.26 2.13 -4.82
C TYR A 288 -8.10 1.90 -6.08
N GLY A 289 -9.13 2.71 -6.31
CA GLY A 289 -9.90 2.69 -7.56
C GLY A 289 -9.02 2.92 -8.79
N ILE A 290 -8.12 3.92 -8.74
CA ILE A 290 -7.13 4.15 -9.82
C ILE A 290 -6.33 2.87 -10.09
N PHE A 291 -5.86 2.21 -9.05
CA PHE A 291 -5.07 0.99 -9.20
C PHE A 291 -5.87 -0.18 -9.81
N ILE A 292 -7.11 -0.41 -9.43
CA ILE A 292 -7.88 -1.57 -9.93
C ILE A 292 -8.42 -1.34 -11.35
N TRP A 293 -8.69 -0.10 -11.76
CA TRP A 293 -9.35 0.20 -13.02
C TRP A 293 -8.42 0.64 -14.16
N HIS A 294 -7.16 1.01 -13.89
CA HIS A 294 -6.32 1.68 -14.89
C HIS A 294 -6.01 0.84 -16.13
N LEU A 295 -5.86 -0.50 -16.03
CA LEU A 295 -5.64 -1.33 -17.22
C LEU A 295 -6.89 -1.41 -18.08
N ALA A 296 -8.06 -1.60 -17.49
CA ALA A 296 -9.30 -1.56 -18.24
C ALA A 296 -9.52 -0.20 -18.91
N ALA A 297 -9.20 0.90 -18.20
CA ALA A 297 -9.25 2.24 -18.77
C ALA A 297 -8.23 2.42 -19.92
N LEU A 298 -7.03 1.90 -19.77
CA LEU A 298 -5.99 1.92 -20.80
C LEU A 298 -6.42 1.15 -22.07
N ASP A 299 -6.99 -0.04 -21.89
CA ASP A 299 -7.50 -0.84 -23.02
C ASP A 299 -8.65 -0.13 -23.76
N MET A 300 -9.46 0.66 -23.05
CA MET A 300 -10.53 1.48 -23.67
C MET A 300 -10.00 2.68 -24.47
N VAL A 301 -8.80 3.18 -24.18
CA VAL A 301 -8.23 4.35 -24.87
C VAL A 301 -7.91 4.05 -26.32
N PHE A 302 -7.35 2.89 -26.64
CA PHE A 302 -6.90 2.55 -28.00
C PHE A 302 -8.02 2.57 -29.05
N PRO A 303 -9.20 1.94 -28.82
CA PRO A 303 -10.33 2.07 -29.73
C PRO A 303 -10.82 3.51 -29.89
N VAL A 304 -10.84 4.31 -28.81
CA VAL A 304 -11.29 5.72 -28.84
C VAL A 304 -10.43 6.58 -29.73
N ILE A 305 -9.12 6.35 -29.76
CA ILE A 305 -8.20 7.13 -30.62
C ILE A 305 -7.98 6.48 -32.00
N GLY A 306 -8.61 5.34 -32.28
CA GLY A 306 -8.44 4.60 -33.55
C GLY A 306 -7.03 4.05 -33.75
N ARG A 307 -6.36 3.64 -32.66
CA ARG A 307 -4.99 3.09 -32.65
C ARG A 307 -4.97 1.68 -32.07
N PHE A 308 -3.90 0.99 -32.35
CA PHE A 308 -3.60 -0.32 -31.72
C PHE A 308 -2.55 -0.17 -30.63
N ALA A 309 -2.52 -1.12 -29.72
CA ALA A 309 -1.45 -1.21 -28.74
C ALA A 309 -0.08 -1.30 -29.46
N PHE A 310 0.97 -0.78 -28.81
CA PHE A 310 2.35 -0.76 -29.29
C PHE A 310 2.62 0.14 -30.52
N THR A 311 1.73 1.07 -30.85
CA THR A 311 1.89 1.99 -31.99
C THR A 311 2.37 3.38 -31.60
N GLY A 312 2.81 3.61 -30.36
CA GLY A 312 3.34 4.90 -29.90
C GLY A 312 2.31 5.77 -29.17
N ASP A 313 2.44 7.09 -29.32
CA ASP A 313 1.53 8.12 -28.77
C ASP A 313 1.43 8.12 -27.22
N MET A 314 2.50 7.76 -26.50
CA MET A 314 2.54 7.61 -25.04
C MET A 314 1.90 8.78 -24.29
N ALA A 315 2.16 10.04 -24.72
CA ALA A 315 1.64 11.21 -24.01
C ALA A 315 0.11 11.31 -24.10
N VAL A 316 -0.46 11.09 -25.29
CA VAL A 316 -1.91 11.12 -25.53
C VAL A 316 -2.57 9.97 -24.77
N VAL A 317 -2.04 8.76 -24.90
CA VAL A 317 -2.56 7.57 -24.21
C VAL A 317 -2.49 7.76 -22.69
N LEU A 318 -1.42 8.34 -22.16
CA LEU A 318 -1.29 8.60 -20.72
C LEU A 318 -2.36 9.57 -20.21
N VAL A 319 -2.55 10.69 -20.92
CA VAL A 319 -3.55 11.69 -20.51
C VAL A 319 -4.95 11.11 -20.54
N LEU A 320 -5.34 10.43 -21.61
CA LEU A 320 -6.66 9.82 -21.74
C LEU A 320 -6.87 8.69 -20.73
N THR A 321 -5.85 7.83 -20.54
CA THR A 321 -5.90 6.79 -19.50
C THR A 321 -6.10 7.40 -18.13
N MET A 322 -5.38 8.47 -17.79
CA MET A 322 -5.56 9.16 -16.51
C MET A 322 -6.97 9.75 -16.36
N VAL A 323 -7.51 10.38 -17.40
CA VAL A 323 -8.87 10.95 -17.37
C VAL A 323 -9.91 9.84 -17.14
N PHE A 324 -9.86 8.76 -17.93
CA PHE A 324 -10.80 7.65 -17.79
C PHE A 324 -10.66 6.93 -16.44
N THR A 325 -9.41 6.65 -16.05
CA THR A 325 -9.13 5.97 -14.76
C THR A 325 -9.63 6.78 -13.58
N VAL A 326 -9.38 8.10 -13.55
CA VAL A 326 -9.80 8.96 -12.44
C VAL A 326 -11.31 9.09 -12.41
N ALA A 327 -11.98 9.22 -13.56
CA ALA A 327 -13.43 9.27 -13.65
C ALA A 327 -14.07 7.96 -13.13
N ILE A 328 -13.60 6.80 -13.61
CA ILE A 328 -14.09 5.49 -13.16
C ILE A 328 -13.80 5.28 -11.67
N ALA A 329 -12.61 5.64 -11.21
CA ALA A 329 -12.23 5.51 -9.80
C ALA A 329 -13.07 6.38 -8.87
N ALA A 330 -13.43 7.61 -9.29
CA ALA A 330 -14.29 8.50 -8.54
C ALA A 330 -15.70 7.92 -8.39
N VAL A 331 -16.27 7.40 -9.50
CA VAL A 331 -17.58 6.73 -9.51
C VAL A 331 -17.55 5.46 -8.64
N SER A 332 -16.53 4.61 -8.83
CA SER A 332 -16.34 3.39 -8.02
C SER A 332 -16.21 3.72 -6.54
N TYR A 333 -15.48 4.77 -6.19
CA TYR A 333 -15.35 5.22 -4.80
C TYR A 333 -16.70 5.65 -4.21
N ALA A 334 -17.44 6.50 -4.93
CA ALA A 334 -18.71 7.06 -4.46
C ALA A 334 -19.82 6.00 -4.33
N LEU A 335 -19.90 5.07 -5.28
CA LEU A 335 -20.98 4.09 -5.34
C LEU A 335 -20.69 2.79 -4.58
N VAL A 336 -19.43 2.41 -4.44
CA VAL A 336 -19.06 1.10 -3.87
C VAL A 336 -18.23 1.25 -2.59
N GLU A 337 -17.07 1.92 -2.66
CA GLU A 337 -16.14 1.92 -1.55
C GLU A 337 -16.65 2.72 -0.34
N GLN A 338 -17.15 3.93 -0.57
CA GLN A 338 -17.60 4.81 0.51
C GLN A 338 -18.82 4.25 1.24
N PRO A 339 -19.91 3.81 0.54
CA PRO A 339 -21.06 3.24 1.22
C PRO A 339 -20.76 2.01 2.05
N CYS A 340 -19.88 1.11 1.55
CA CYS A 340 -19.48 -0.07 2.31
C CYS A 340 -18.72 0.29 3.59
N ARG A 341 -17.84 1.29 3.54
CA ARG A 341 -17.10 1.78 4.71
C ARG A 341 -18.02 2.47 5.73
N GLU A 342 -18.99 3.25 5.26
CA GLU A 342 -19.96 3.92 6.13
C GLU A 342 -20.87 2.90 6.83
N LYS A 343 -21.35 1.87 6.12
CA LYS A 343 -22.11 0.77 6.70
C LYS A 343 -21.30 0.04 7.79
N LEU A 344 -20.02 -0.22 7.55
CA LEU A 344 -19.16 -0.85 8.57
C LEU A 344 -19.04 0.04 9.80
N ARG A 345 -18.76 1.34 9.65
CA ARG A 345 -18.66 2.28 10.77
C ARG A 345 -19.97 2.35 11.56
N GLY A 346 -21.12 2.46 10.87
CA GLY A 346 -22.42 2.47 11.51
C GLY A 346 -22.76 1.15 12.21
N TRP A 347 -22.24 0.02 11.72
CA TRP A 347 -22.37 -1.27 12.42
C TRP A 347 -21.48 -1.32 13.67
N GLU A 348 -20.22 -0.86 13.58
CA GLU A 348 -19.27 -0.83 14.70
C GLU A 348 -19.71 0.10 15.83
N THR A 349 -20.34 1.23 15.52
CA THR A 349 -20.91 2.13 16.54
C THR A 349 -22.12 1.53 17.27
N ARG A 350 -22.90 0.69 16.58
CA ARG A 350 -24.05 -0.01 17.20
C ARG A 350 -23.67 -1.26 17.97
N HIS A 351 -22.50 -1.86 17.63
CA HIS A 351 -21.98 -3.07 18.25
C HIS A 351 -20.57 -2.80 18.76
N PRO A 352 -20.40 -1.94 19.77
CA PRO A 352 -19.10 -1.70 20.35
C PRO A 352 -18.57 -3.05 20.84
N LEU A 353 -17.46 -3.50 20.26
CA LEU A 353 -16.73 -4.63 20.81
C LEU A 353 -16.43 -4.26 22.26
N HIS A 354 -16.92 -5.04 23.21
CA HIS A 354 -16.53 -4.94 24.61
C HIS A 354 -15.01 -5.19 24.67
N LEU A 355 -14.26 -4.11 24.44
CA LEU A 355 -12.88 -4.03 24.89
C LEU A 355 -13.02 -3.97 26.40
N SER A 356 -12.87 -5.11 27.05
CA SER A 356 -12.76 -5.23 28.49
C SER A 356 -11.46 -4.52 28.92
N HIS A 357 -11.51 -3.19 29.04
CA HIS A 357 -10.55 -2.41 29.78
C HIS A 357 -11.08 -2.24 31.19
N PRO A 358 -10.38 -2.78 32.21
CA PRO A 358 -10.73 -2.55 33.63
C PRO A 358 -10.57 -1.08 34.05
N GLU A 359 -9.97 -0.21 33.24
CA GLU A 359 -9.61 1.15 33.66
C GLU A 359 -10.53 2.29 33.17
N ALA A 360 -11.57 2.02 32.38
CA ALA A 360 -12.52 3.07 31.98
C ALA A 360 -13.59 3.39 33.06
N ALA A 361 -13.51 2.75 34.24
CA ALA A 361 -14.44 2.96 35.32
C ALA A 361 -13.99 4.00 36.37
N SER A 362 -12.74 4.50 36.31
CA SER A 362 -12.23 5.44 37.32
C SER A 362 -12.33 6.93 36.95
N ASP A 363 -12.66 7.28 35.72
CA ASP A 363 -12.76 8.70 35.29
C ASP A 363 -14.21 9.24 35.24
N ARG A 364 -15.18 8.53 35.84
CA ARG A 364 -16.43 9.18 36.21
C ARG A 364 -16.28 9.79 37.59
N VAL A 365 -15.48 10.88 37.69
CA VAL A 365 -15.60 11.83 38.77
C VAL A 365 -17.00 12.40 38.69
N ALA A 366 -17.80 12.13 39.70
CA ALA A 366 -19.09 12.80 39.91
C ALA A 366 -18.87 14.31 39.86
N PRO A 367 -19.80 15.09 39.33
CA PRO A 367 -19.70 16.54 39.46
C PRO A 367 -19.93 16.85 40.96
N ASP A 368 -18.84 17.12 41.64
CA ASP A 368 -18.87 17.60 43.02
C ASP A 368 -19.64 18.92 43.06
N GLY A 369 -20.53 18.94 44.03
CA GLY A 369 -21.46 20.03 44.28
C GLY A 369 -20.78 21.38 44.43
N VAL A 370 -21.43 22.33 43.86
CA VAL A 370 -21.18 23.77 44.07
C VAL A 370 -21.21 24.05 45.59
N PRO A 371 -20.11 24.54 46.22
CA PRO A 371 -20.20 25.10 47.55
C PRO A 371 -20.85 26.49 47.42
N GLY A 372 -21.87 26.69 48.25
CA GLY A 372 -22.65 27.90 48.29
C GLY A 372 -21.82 29.15 48.65
N ASP A 373 -22.24 30.26 48.05
CA ASP A 373 -21.88 31.62 48.34
C ASP A 373 -21.94 31.91 49.83
N THR A 374 -20.79 32.26 50.42
CA THR A 374 -20.71 33.06 51.62
C THR A 374 -20.18 34.42 51.22
N PRO A 375 -20.88 35.53 51.54
CA PRO A 375 -20.44 36.87 51.20
C PRO A 375 -19.25 37.31 52.07
N GLU A 376 -18.16 37.74 51.39
CA GLU A 376 -17.06 38.45 52.05
C GLU A 376 -17.49 39.83 52.54
N PRO A 377 -17.03 40.24 53.75
CA PRO A 377 -17.33 41.60 54.25
C PRO A 377 -16.44 42.64 53.56
N GLU A 378 -17.06 43.76 53.18
CA GLU A 378 -16.43 44.99 52.64
C GLU A 378 -15.27 45.48 53.50
N PRO A 379 -14.16 45.89 52.95
CA PRO A 379 -13.15 46.65 53.70
C PRO A 379 -13.51 48.13 53.80
N ALA A 380 -13.53 48.60 55.03
CA ALA A 380 -13.76 50.01 55.43
C ALA A 380 -12.77 50.91 54.80
N VAL A 381 -13.28 51.99 54.20
CA VAL A 381 -12.53 53.20 53.79
C VAL A 381 -12.10 53.92 55.02
N ALA A 382 -10.80 54.24 55.20
CA ALA A 382 -10.27 55.23 56.10
C ALA A 382 -9.15 56.01 55.40
N ARG A 383 -9.51 57.23 55.05
CA ARG A 383 -8.72 58.47 54.89
C ARG A 383 -7.39 58.42 54.10
#